data_7039669839eeff7342928973cd8d2bd9
#
_entry.id   7039669839eeff7342928973cd8d2bd9
#
_cell.length_a   1.000
_cell.length_b   1.000
_cell.length_c   1.000
_cell.angle_alpha   90.00
_cell.angle_beta   90.00
_cell.angle_gamma   90.00
#
_symmetry.space_group_name_H-M   'P 1'
#
loop_
_entity.id
_entity.type
_entity.pdbx_description
1 polymer ?
#
loop_
_entity_poly.entity_id
_entity_poly.type
_entity_poly.pdbx_seq_one_letter_code
_entity_poly.pdbx_strand_id
1 'polypeptide(L)'
;MAKHFLNGGCGFRSFIDLEILENNPKYNKAECDRLLAGENLLKFSDGARRVNNCCFSGCAITDFESNMLTYVFGGGVYGNLKNKVSVQQSKSKNTLGFYLSKIFLPYDSLKYQYPIIKRYKFLTPIYEVLRWFRFLFIKNTGNTINEIHINQSISKKEIATVKDLINKLGI
;
A
#
# COMPACT_ATOMS: atom_id res chain seq x y z
N MET A 1 -9.64 4.44 2.81
CA MET A 1 -9.07 4.66 1.47
C MET A 1 -7.53 4.63 1.50
N ALA A 2 -6.81 5.54 2.15
CA ALA A 2 -5.33 5.60 2.16
C ALA A 2 -4.63 4.29 2.54
N LYS A 3 -5.09 3.62 3.60
CA LYS A 3 -4.54 2.32 4.02
C LYS A 3 -4.68 1.24 2.94
N HIS A 4 -5.81 1.19 2.24
CA HIS A 4 -6.01 0.24 1.13
C HIS A 4 -5.13 0.61 -0.06
N PHE A 5 -5.01 1.91 -0.37
CA PHE A 5 -4.14 2.40 -1.41
C PHE A 5 -2.70 1.90 -1.24
N LEU A 6 -2.14 1.99 -0.02
CA LEU A 6 -0.80 1.50 0.33
C LEU A 6 -0.67 -0.03 0.33
N ASN A 7 -1.76 -0.76 0.50
CA ASN A 7 -1.77 -2.24 0.56
C ASN A 7 -2.09 -2.91 -0.78
N GLY A 8 -1.92 -2.23 -1.88
CA GLY A 8 -2.08 -2.81 -3.22
C GLY A 8 -3.11 -2.12 -4.09
N GLY A 9 -3.69 -1.05 -3.60
CA GLY A 9 -4.66 -0.22 -4.29
C GLY A 9 -6.03 -0.20 -3.60
N CYS A 10 -6.77 0.86 -3.84
CA CYS A 10 -8.20 0.94 -3.57
C CYS A 10 -8.91 0.98 -4.91
N GLY A 11 -10.02 0.26 -5.06
CA GLY A 11 -10.81 0.28 -6.29
C GLY A 11 -11.40 1.67 -6.56
N PHE A 12 -11.73 1.93 -7.81
CA PHE A 12 -12.33 3.22 -8.23
C PHE A 12 -13.64 3.52 -7.49
N ARG A 13 -14.33 2.49 -6.98
CA ARG A 13 -15.50 2.65 -6.12
C ARG A 13 -15.26 3.61 -4.95
N SER A 14 -14.08 3.57 -4.33
CA SER A 14 -13.76 4.48 -3.22
C SER A 14 -13.74 5.96 -3.62
N PHE A 15 -13.47 6.25 -4.89
CA PHE A 15 -13.54 7.61 -5.44
C PHE A 15 -14.99 8.03 -5.68
N ILE A 16 -15.84 7.12 -6.15
CA ILE A 16 -17.29 7.34 -6.28
C ILE A 16 -17.91 7.60 -4.91
N ASP A 17 -17.56 6.78 -3.92
CA ASP A 17 -18.06 6.94 -2.53
C ASP A 17 -17.64 8.31 -1.95
N LEU A 18 -16.41 8.77 -2.23
CA LEU A 18 -15.94 10.10 -1.83
C LEU A 18 -16.75 11.22 -2.51
N GLU A 19 -17.00 11.09 -3.80
CA GLU A 19 -17.79 12.07 -4.57
C GLU A 19 -19.21 12.18 -4.02
N ILE A 20 -19.87 11.05 -3.76
CA ILE A 20 -21.21 11.02 -3.16
C ILE A 20 -21.20 11.65 -1.77
N LEU A 21 -20.18 11.37 -0.97
CA LEU A 21 -20.04 11.93 0.38
C LEU A 21 -19.89 13.45 0.32
N GLU A 22 -19.03 13.97 -0.53
CA GLU A 22 -18.73 15.41 -0.63
C GLU A 22 -19.89 16.22 -1.22
N ASN A 23 -20.71 15.60 -2.07
CA ASN A 23 -21.94 16.20 -2.60
C ASN A 23 -23.14 16.09 -1.63
N ASN A 24 -22.98 15.47 -0.45
CA ASN A 24 -24.04 15.39 0.53
C ASN A 24 -24.23 16.76 1.22
N PRO A 25 -25.47 17.32 1.31
CA PRO A 25 -25.71 18.60 1.96
C PRO A 25 -25.29 18.67 3.43
N LYS A 26 -25.15 17.51 4.11
CA LYS A 26 -24.71 17.43 5.49
C LYS A 26 -23.18 17.32 5.63
N TYR A 27 -22.44 17.25 4.53
CA TYR A 27 -20.99 17.12 4.57
C TYR A 27 -20.33 18.45 4.98
N ASN A 28 -19.59 18.40 6.08
CA ASN A 28 -18.80 19.53 6.55
C ASN A 28 -17.33 19.35 6.14
N LYS A 29 -16.97 19.96 5.02
CA LYS A 29 -15.61 19.88 4.48
C LYS A 29 -14.55 20.39 5.46
N ALA A 30 -14.79 21.51 6.12
CA ALA A 30 -13.83 22.13 7.03
C ALA A 30 -13.53 21.23 8.24
N GLU A 31 -14.55 20.59 8.80
CA GLU A 31 -14.39 19.67 9.91
C GLU A 31 -13.68 18.39 9.46
N CYS A 32 -14.02 17.84 8.29
CA CYS A 32 -13.35 16.68 7.72
C CYS A 32 -11.87 16.98 7.46
N ASP A 33 -11.55 18.13 6.86
CA ASP A 33 -10.16 18.52 6.56
C ASP A 33 -9.36 18.72 7.85
N ARG A 34 -9.97 19.24 8.93
CA ARG A 34 -9.36 19.36 10.25
C ARG A 34 -8.98 17.98 10.83
N LEU A 35 -9.88 17.00 10.74
CA LEU A 35 -9.63 15.63 11.19
C LEU A 35 -8.53 14.95 10.35
N LEU A 36 -8.59 15.10 9.03
CA LEU A 36 -7.59 14.54 8.12
C LEU A 36 -6.20 15.16 8.31
N ALA A 37 -6.12 16.45 8.65
CA ALA A 37 -4.88 17.11 9.00
C ALA A 37 -4.25 16.52 10.28
N GLY A 38 -5.06 16.22 11.29
CA GLY A 38 -4.62 15.55 12.52
C GLY A 38 -4.00 14.17 12.28
N GLU A 39 -4.48 13.45 11.26
CA GLU A 39 -3.99 12.12 10.88
C GLU A 39 -2.94 12.16 9.75
N ASN A 40 -2.46 13.34 9.33
CA ASN A 40 -1.54 13.53 8.20
C ASN A 40 -2.07 12.99 6.86
N LEU A 41 -3.39 12.97 6.67
CA LEU A 41 -4.05 12.43 5.47
C LEU A 41 -4.60 13.52 4.53
N LEU A 42 -4.40 14.79 4.84
CA LEU A 42 -4.96 15.91 4.06
C LEU A 42 -4.46 15.88 2.61
N LYS A 43 -3.14 15.71 2.40
CA LYS A 43 -2.55 15.63 1.05
C LYS A 43 -3.12 14.47 0.24
N PHE A 44 -3.35 13.33 0.88
CA PHE A 44 -3.99 12.18 0.24
C PHE A 44 -5.42 12.50 -0.18
N SER A 45 -6.19 13.13 0.70
CA SER A 45 -7.57 13.55 0.42
C SER A 45 -7.63 14.55 -0.74
N ASP A 46 -6.75 15.55 -0.73
CA ASP A 46 -6.66 16.53 -1.82
C ASP A 46 -6.30 15.88 -3.16
N GLY A 47 -5.37 14.93 -3.15
CA GLY A 47 -5.04 14.14 -4.34
C GLY A 47 -6.23 13.32 -4.86
N ALA A 48 -7.02 12.71 -3.97
CA ALA A 48 -8.22 11.98 -4.34
C ALA A 48 -9.31 12.90 -4.91
N ARG A 49 -9.52 14.08 -4.30
CA ARG A 49 -10.45 15.11 -4.81
C ARG A 49 -10.07 15.61 -6.19
N ARG A 50 -8.76 15.81 -6.45
CA ARG A 50 -8.29 16.21 -7.77
C ARG A 50 -8.64 15.17 -8.83
N VAL A 51 -8.45 13.88 -8.54
CA VAL A 51 -8.87 12.79 -9.43
C VAL A 51 -10.38 12.81 -9.67
N ASN A 52 -11.18 12.99 -8.61
CA ASN A 52 -12.63 13.10 -8.72
C ASN A 52 -13.06 14.27 -9.61
N ASN A 53 -12.47 15.45 -9.42
CA ASN A 53 -12.75 16.62 -10.25
C ASN A 53 -12.45 16.35 -11.73
N CYS A 54 -11.36 15.65 -12.05
CA CYS A 54 -11.07 15.28 -13.42
C CYS A 54 -12.07 14.27 -13.99
N CYS A 55 -12.50 13.29 -13.17
CA CYS A 55 -13.41 12.25 -13.63
C CYS A 55 -14.87 12.69 -13.74
N PHE A 56 -15.34 13.55 -12.82
CA PHE A 56 -16.76 13.91 -12.69
C PHE A 56 -17.08 15.34 -13.12
N SER A 57 -16.09 16.26 -13.10
CA SER A 57 -16.28 17.68 -13.49
C SER A 57 -15.54 18.08 -14.76
N GLY A 58 -14.87 17.14 -15.44
CA GLY A 58 -14.23 17.36 -16.74
C GLY A 58 -12.98 18.25 -16.70
N CYS A 59 -12.25 18.29 -15.59
CA CYS A 59 -10.96 18.98 -15.51
C CYS A 59 -9.90 18.32 -16.40
N ALA A 60 -8.89 19.09 -16.83
CA ALA A 60 -7.76 18.55 -17.56
C ALA A 60 -6.97 17.55 -16.69
N ILE A 61 -6.70 16.37 -17.26
CA ILE A 61 -5.91 15.32 -16.60
C ILE A 61 -4.43 15.65 -16.75
N THR A 62 -3.73 15.82 -15.65
CA THR A 62 -2.27 15.96 -15.62
C THR A 62 -1.60 14.59 -15.40
N ASP A 63 -0.25 14.58 -15.45
CA ASP A 63 0.51 13.35 -15.19
C ASP A 63 0.22 12.74 -13.80
N PHE A 64 -0.09 13.57 -12.80
CA PHE A 64 -0.41 13.10 -11.46
C PHE A 64 -1.72 12.31 -11.46
N GLU A 65 -2.80 12.88 -11.99
CA GLU A 65 -4.11 12.22 -12.04
C GLU A 65 -4.05 10.97 -12.93
N SER A 66 -3.36 11.05 -14.08
CA SER A 66 -3.15 9.91 -14.97
C SER A 66 -2.44 8.75 -14.28
N ASN A 67 -1.36 9.03 -13.55
CA ASN A 67 -0.61 8.02 -12.79
C ASN A 67 -1.45 7.44 -11.66
N MET A 68 -2.23 8.26 -10.97
CA MET A 68 -3.11 7.82 -9.88
C MET A 68 -4.23 6.92 -10.41
N LEU A 69 -4.87 7.29 -11.52
CA LEU A 69 -5.88 6.47 -12.19
C LEU A 69 -5.29 5.14 -12.69
N THR A 70 -4.12 5.18 -13.33
CA THR A 70 -3.41 3.98 -13.77
C THR A 70 -3.13 3.03 -12.60
N TYR A 71 -2.68 3.56 -11.46
CA TYR A 71 -2.45 2.76 -10.25
C TYR A 71 -3.75 2.16 -9.70
N VAL A 72 -4.83 2.94 -9.64
CA VAL A 72 -6.15 2.53 -9.13
C VAL A 72 -6.77 1.46 -10.03
N PHE A 73 -6.84 1.70 -11.33
CA PHE A 73 -7.41 0.74 -12.29
C PHE A 73 -6.55 -0.51 -12.42
N GLY A 74 -5.22 -0.37 -12.41
CA GLY A 74 -4.30 -1.49 -12.39
C GLY A 74 -4.45 -2.39 -11.17
N GLY A 75 -4.93 -1.85 -10.04
CA GLY A 75 -5.19 -2.58 -8.80
C GLY A 75 -6.51 -3.37 -8.80
N GLY A 76 -7.40 -3.10 -9.75
CA GLY A 76 -8.77 -3.68 -9.73
C GLY A 76 -9.58 -3.20 -8.52
N VAL A 77 -10.62 -3.96 -8.16
CA VAL A 77 -11.58 -3.56 -7.11
C VAL A 77 -10.97 -3.54 -5.70
N TYR A 78 -10.08 -4.49 -5.42
CA TYR A 78 -9.54 -4.72 -4.06
C TYR A 78 -8.02 -4.49 -3.98
N GLY A 79 -7.41 -3.96 -5.02
CA GLY A 79 -5.97 -3.93 -5.15
C GLY A 79 -5.40 -5.25 -5.67
N ASN A 80 -4.13 -5.25 -6.05
CA ASN A 80 -3.45 -6.45 -6.52
C ASN A 80 -2.06 -6.60 -5.88
N LEU A 81 -1.51 -7.81 -6.03
CA LEU A 81 -0.22 -8.14 -5.47
C LEU A 81 0.92 -7.33 -6.11
N LYS A 82 0.81 -7.00 -7.41
CA LYS A 82 1.81 -6.18 -8.12
C LYS A 82 1.91 -4.78 -7.52
N ASN A 83 0.77 -4.11 -7.30
CA ASN A 83 0.74 -2.78 -6.67
C ASN A 83 1.30 -2.83 -5.24
N LYS A 84 0.94 -3.86 -4.45
CA LYS A 84 1.47 -4.06 -3.10
C LYS A 84 3.00 -4.20 -3.12
N VAL A 85 3.55 -5.00 -4.01
CA VAL A 85 5.00 -5.19 -4.16
C VAL A 85 5.67 -3.90 -4.61
N SER A 86 5.07 -3.15 -5.56
CA SER A 86 5.58 -1.84 -6.01
C SER A 86 5.66 -0.82 -4.88
N VAL A 87 4.64 -0.75 -4.00
CA VAL A 87 4.65 0.11 -2.81
C VAL A 87 5.74 -0.33 -1.82
N GLN A 88 5.88 -1.63 -1.58
CA GLN A 88 6.91 -2.14 -0.68
C GLN A 88 8.32 -1.84 -1.20
N GLN A 89 8.55 -1.99 -2.51
CA GLN A 89 9.81 -1.64 -3.14
C GLN A 89 10.09 -0.14 -3.11
N SER A 90 9.09 0.70 -3.35
CA SER A 90 9.25 2.16 -3.31
C SER A 90 9.70 2.67 -1.94
N LYS A 91 9.33 1.96 -0.87
CA LYS A 91 9.74 2.22 0.53
C LYS A 91 11.09 1.58 0.89
N SER A 92 11.56 0.60 0.13
CA SER A 92 12.84 -0.06 0.36
C SER A 92 13.99 0.76 -0.22
N LYS A 93 15.09 0.90 0.54
CA LYS A 93 16.29 1.63 0.06
C LYS A 93 16.98 0.93 -1.11
N ASN A 94 16.86 -0.42 -1.18
CA ASN A 94 17.43 -1.24 -2.26
C ASN A 94 16.68 -2.58 -2.38
N THR A 95 16.84 -3.26 -3.50
CA THR A 95 16.24 -4.57 -3.78
C THR A 95 16.66 -5.63 -2.75
N LEU A 96 17.91 -5.56 -2.28
CA LEU A 96 18.42 -6.48 -1.26
C LEU A 96 17.67 -6.32 0.06
N GLY A 97 17.39 -5.07 0.48
CA GLY A 97 16.57 -4.76 1.67
C GLY A 97 15.15 -5.32 1.56
N PHE A 98 14.57 -5.30 0.37
CA PHE A 98 13.27 -5.94 0.13
C PHE A 98 13.33 -7.45 0.38
N TYR A 99 14.31 -8.16 -0.19
CA TYR A 99 14.46 -9.61 0.04
C TYR A 99 14.76 -9.93 1.51
N LEU A 100 15.64 -9.17 2.14
CA LEU A 100 15.96 -9.34 3.56
C LEU A 100 14.73 -9.14 4.46
N SER A 101 13.86 -8.19 4.16
CA SER A 101 12.61 -7.99 4.91
C SER A 101 11.61 -9.15 4.76
N LYS A 102 11.71 -9.95 3.70
CA LYS A 102 10.92 -11.18 3.51
C LYS A 102 11.55 -12.37 4.24
N ILE A 103 12.88 -12.42 4.29
CA ILE A 103 13.64 -13.47 4.99
C ILE A 103 13.59 -13.24 6.50
N PHE A 104 13.82 -12.01 6.96
CA PHE A 104 13.79 -11.63 8.37
C PHE A 104 12.53 -10.82 8.68
N LEU A 105 11.59 -11.42 9.40
CA LEU A 105 10.41 -10.69 9.84
C LEU A 105 10.74 -9.80 11.04
N PRO A 106 10.22 -8.55 11.08
CA PRO A 106 10.34 -7.73 12.28
C PRO A 106 9.66 -8.42 13.46
N TYR A 107 10.22 -8.22 14.66
CA TYR A 107 9.71 -8.79 15.92
C TYR A 107 8.19 -8.61 16.08
N ASP A 108 7.67 -7.45 15.71
CA ASP A 108 6.24 -7.16 15.79
C ASP A 108 5.37 -8.10 14.96
N SER A 109 5.82 -8.51 13.80
CA SER A 109 5.12 -9.50 12.97
C SER A 109 5.28 -10.92 13.51
N LEU A 110 6.47 -11.23 14.02
CA LEU A 110 6.78 -12.55 14.56
C LEU A 110 5.97 -12.87 15.83
N LYS A 111 5.79 -11.89 16.73
CA LYS A 111 5.01 -12.05 17.97
C LYS A 111 3.52 -12.35 17.74
N TYR A 112 2.97 -11.99 16.58
CA TYR A 112 1.60 -12.36 16.22
C TYR A 112 1.50 -13.82 15.76
N GLN A 113 2.53 -14.32 15.06
CA GLN A 113 2.57 -15.71 14.62
C GLN A 113 2.94 -16.67 15.77
N TYR A 114 3.80 -16.20 16.66
CA TYR A 114 4.32 -16.98 17.79
C TYR A 114 4.15 -16.23 19.11
N PRO A 115 3.00 -16.32 19.77
CA PRO A 115 2.69 -15.53 20.97
C PRO A 115 3.67 -15.74 22.14
N ILE A 116 4.35 -16.89 22.21
CA ILE A 116 5.33 -17.21 23.24
C ILE A 116 6.53 -16.24 23.22
N ILE A 117 6.86 -15.65 22.07
CA ILE A 117 7.95 -14.66 21.92
C ILE A 117 7.63 -13.38 22.71
N LYS A 118 6.36 -13.07 22.94
CA LYS A 118 5.97 -11.93 23.80
C LYS A 118 6.51 -12.07 25.21
N ARG A 119 6.53 -13.31 25.71
CA ARG A 119 7.00 -13.64 27.07
C ARG A 119 8.52 -13.83 27.12
N TYR A 120 9.10 -14.43 26.08
CA TYR A 120 10.53 -14.80 26.03
C TYR A 120 11.17 -14.26 24.74
N LYS A 121 11.60 -12.98 24.76
CA LYS A 121 12.17 -12.30 23.59
C LYS A 121 13.44 -12.97 23.03
N PHE A 122 14.23 -13.64 23.89
CA PHE A 122 15.45 -14.34 23.48
C PHE A 122 15.18 -15.55 22.55
N LEU A 123 13.94 -16.05 22.49
CA LEU A 123 13.54 -17.10 21.56
C LEU A 123 13.35 -16.59 20.11
N THR A 124 13.38 -15.29 19.87
CA THR A 124 13.18 -14.70 18.54
C THR A 124 14.05 -15.35 17.47
N PRO A 125 15.39 -15.52 17.62
CA PRO A 125 16.22 -16.14 16.59
C PRO A 125 15.86 -17.62 16.35
N ILE A 126 15.45 -18.34 17.39
CA ILE A 126 15.05 -19.74 17.26
C ILE A 126 13.77 -19.86 16.42
N TYR A 127 12.77 -19.01 16.67
CA TYR A 127 11.53 -19.02 15.92
C TYR A 127 11.71 -18.50 14.47
N GLU A 128 12.70 -17.63 14.20
CA GLU A 128 13.09 -17.28 12.85
C GLU A 128 13.64 -18.50 12.09
N VAL A 129 14.53 -19.27 12.71
CA VAL A 129 15.08 -20.50 12.12
C VAL A 129 13.98 -21.54 11.89
N LEU A 130 13.10 -21.76 12.89
CA LEU A 130 11.95 -22.67 12.75
C LEU A 130 11.01 -22.23 11.62
N ARG A 131 10.81 -20.91 11.44
CA ARG A 131 10.03 -20.37 10.34
C ARG A 131 10.67 -20.69 8.99
N TRP A 132 12.00 -20.62 8.87
CA TRP A 132 12.71 -20.97 7.64
C TRP A 132 12.59 -22.47 7.34
N PHE A 133 12.73 -23.34 8.33
CA PHE A 133 12.47 -24.77 8.14
C PHE A 133 11.03 -25.01 7.68
N ARG A 134 10.06 -24.36 8.34
CA ARG A 134 8.65 -24.45 7.94
C ARG A 134 8.44 -23.94 6.50
N PHE A 135 9.11 -22.87 6.10
CA PHE A 135 9.07 -22.33 4.73
C PHE A 135 9.61 -23.33 3.71
N LEU A 136 10.68 -24.04 4.03
CA LEU A 136 11.31 -25.04 3.14
C LEU A 136 10.48 -26.32 3.02
N PHE A 137 9.82 -26.76 4.09
CA PHE A 137 9.14 -28.06 4.17
C PHE A 137 7.63 -28.01 3.98
N ILE A 138 6.98 -26.86 4.16
CA ILE A 138 5.53 -26.74 4.01
C ILE A 138 5.21 -26.01 2.72
N LYS A 139 4.50 -26.71 1.84
CA LYS A 139 4.07 -26.32 0.48
C LYS A 139 3.24 -25.01 0.37
N ASN A 140 3.04 -24.28 1.45
CA ASN A 140 2.18 -23.06 1.51
C ASN A 140 2.94 -21.76 1.22
N THR A 141 4.05 -21.85 0.49
CA THR A 141 4.93 -20.73 0.14
C THR A 141 4.52 -19.99 -1.13
N GLY A 142 3.43 -20.40 -1.78
CA GLY A 142 3.00 -19.87 -3.07
C GLY A 142 2.89 -18.34 -3.11
N ASN A 143 2.39 -17.71 -2.05
CA ASN A 143 2.25 -16.26 -2.00
C ASN A 143 3.60 -15.52 -1.96
N THR A 144 4.59 -16.02 -1.21
CA THR A 144 5.91 -15.39 -1.13
C THR A 144 6.72 -15.60 -2.40
N ILE A 145 6.63 -16.79 -3.01
CA ILE A 145 7.27 -17.08 -4.30
C ILE A 145 6.64 -16.21 -5.40
N ASN A 146 5.31 -16.07 -5.41
CA ASN A 146 4.62 -15.18 -6.34
C ASN A 146 5.01 -13.72 -6.14
N GLU A 147 5.16 -13.24 -4.89
CA GLU A 147 5.67 -11.90 -4.62
C GLU A 147 7.08 -11.69 -5.18
N ILE A 148 7.96 -12.70 -5.10
CA ILE A 148 9.33 -12.65 -5.66
C ILE A 148 9.29 -12.60 -7.19
N HIS A 149 8.48 -13.45 -7.84
CA HIS A 149 8.33 -13.45 -9.29
C HIS A 149 7.75 -12.13 -9.81
N ILE A 150 6.72 -11.60 -9.16
CA ILE A 150 6.12 -10.31 -9.48
C ILE A 150 7.15 -9.19 -9.30
N ASN A 151 7.97 -9.26 -8.24
CA ASN A 151 9.06 -8.30 -8.01
C ASN A 151 10.02 -8.20 -9.19
N GLN A 152 10.39 -9.33 -9.79
CA GLN A 152 11.27 -9.37 -10.97
C GLN A 152 10.60 -8.81 -12.23
N SER A 153 9.27 -8.85 -12.31
CA SER A 153 8.50 -8.37 -13.46
C SER A 153 8.20 -6.87 -13.44
N ILE A 154 8.38 -6.20 -12.28
CA ILE A 154 8.09 -4.77 -12.12
C ILE A 154 9.27 -3.95 -12.64
N SER A 155 9.01 -3.05 -13.58
CA SER A 155 10.05 -2.17 -14.12
C SER A 155 10.49 -1.11 -13.09
N LYS A 156 11.76 -0.69 -13.17
CA LYS A 156 12.27 0.42 -12.34
C LYS A 156 11.47 1.71 -12.54
N LYS A 157 10.93 1.93 -13.74
CA LYS A 157 10.09 3.07 -14.06
C LYS A 157 8.75 3.02 -13.30
N GLU A 158 8.09 1.87 -13.24
CA GLU A 158 6.86 1.69 -12.46
C GLU A 158 7.09 1.96 -10.97
N ILE A 159 8.20 1.46 -10.42
CA ILE A 159 8.56 1.72 -9.01
C ILE A 159 8.78 3.20 -8.76
N ALA A 160 9.50 3.89 -9.66
CA ALA A 160 9.75 5.33 -9.56
C ALA A 160 8.44 6.14 -9.61
N THR A 161 7.52 5.78 -10.51
CA THR A 161 6.19 6.40 -10.63
C THR A 161 5.36 6.22 -9.36
N VAL A 162 5.32 5.01 -8.81
CA VAL A 162 4.60 4.72 -7.55
C VAL A 162 5.24 5.47 -6.38
N LYS A 163 6.56 5.56 -6.33
CA LYS A 163 7.28 6.31 -5.30
C LYS A 163 6.97 7.80 -5.35
N ASP A 164 6.99 8.40 -6.54
CA ASP A 164 6.63 9.80 -6.74
C ASP A 164 5.19 10.07 -6.33
N LEU A 165 4.27 9.17 -6.70
CA LEU A 165 2.87 9.25 -6.34
C LEU A 165 2.66 9.22 -4.81
N ILE A 166 3.30 8.27 -4.10
CA ILE A 166 3.23 8.17 -2.63
C ILE A 166 3.77 9.43 -1.96
N ASN A 167 4.91 9.94 -2.43
CA ASN A 167 5.52 11.16 -1.91
C ASN A 167 4.60 12.39 -2.10
N LYS A 168 3.98 12.54 -3.27
CA LYS A 168 3.02 13.63 -3.55
C LYS A 168 1.77 13.54 -2.69
N LEU A 169 1.32 12.30 -2.39
CA LEU A 169 0.17 12.05 -1.51
C LEU A 169 0.51 12.17 -0.02
N GLY A 170 1.79 12.20 0.36
CA GLY A 170 2.23 12.34 1.75
C GLY A 170 1.92 11.13 2.65
N ILE A 171 1.88 9.91 2.09
CA ILE A 171 1.55 8.66 2.79
C ILE A 171 2.65 7.60 2.71
#